data_b302d8125f652e6b11e308e2485cc227
#
_entry.id   b302d8125f652e6b11e308e2485cc227
#
_cell.length_a   1.000
_cell.length_b   1.000
_cell.length_c   1.000
_cell.angle_alpha   90.00
_cell.angle_beta   90.00
_cell.angle_gamma   90.00
#
_symmetry.space_group_name_H-M   'P 1'
#
loop_
_entity.id
_entity.type
_entity.pdbx_description
1 polymer ?
#
loop_
_entity_poly.entity_id
_entity_poly.type
_entity_poly.pdbx_seq_one_letter_code
_entity_poly.pdbx_strand_id
1 'polypeptide(L)'
;MSERHQFSKERSIVAPLVAILWLLAGTSAAQSNNSLRISHPELADLFNAFDLTHAQAFEEIMKINENQYAQPARDRLEDHLTMMANMTMQEMMSSDMGHDGGMHMGMNMSGPYGDLEIEARIGLRETMRGKHTDEAASQAFSNSSILDSQAAEVLSRGRQFENTVLAIYLDDSINDKLIALNTAIDNYLSNDSHSVASSPKDNGFILTHPQATAFKTAFPRLSAFQWTQQWLQLASLEAIIREHVDSQFDNGIPIALERFWNKIGSAGGMSMFPAPTELPMTPAIAPDLYSQSPQAAIIIDNLNVLETMIADILSYPNLENRSDLITDAVNTFTNKNAVEIAPEEYLLFALRGGIYNQGGPAVGELMQSERNRSREMMDMKHAMIMSNGQ
;
A
#
# COMPACT_ATOMS: atom_id res chain seq x y z
N MET A 1 -63.55 -12.29 44.23
CA MET A 1 -62.16 -12.73 44.25
C MET A 1 -61.53 -12.27 42.95
N SER A 2 -60.76 -11.23 43.01
CA SER A 2 -60.16 -10.56 41.87
C SER A 2 -58.64 -10.74 41.94
N GLU A 3 -58.07 -11.46 41.02
CA GLU A 3 -56.60 -11.53 40.86
C GLU A 3 -56.17 -10.55 39.80
N ARG A 4 -55.34 -9.57 40.23
CA ARG A 4 -54.68 -8.63 39.34
C ARG A 4 -53.32 -9.21 38.93
N HIS A 5 -53.18 -9.46 37.63
CA HIS A 5 -51.85 -9.70 37.04
C HIS A 5 -51.10 -8.37 36.90
N GLN A 6 -49.97 -8.26 37.60
CA GLN A 6 -48.95 -7.21 37.43
C GLN A 6 -48.04 -7.57 36.25
N PHE A 7 -48.12 -6.80 35.15
CA PHE A 7 -47.12 -6.83 34.07
C PHE A 7 -45.87 -6.00 34.51
N SER A 8 -44.78 -6.69 34.73
CA SER A 8 -43.47 -6.12 34.89
C SER A 8 -42.99 -5.53 33.58
N LYS A 9 -42.69 -4.22 33.55
CA LYS A 9 -42.01 -3.56 32.45
C LYS A 9 -40.49 -3.79 32.60
N GLU A 10 -39.96 -4.79 31.93
CA GLU A 10 -38.52 -4.85 31.66
C GLU A 10 -38.16 -3.78 30.61
N ARG A 11 -37.59 -2.69 31.06
CA ARG A 11 -37.01 -1.67 30.18
C ARG A 11 -35.68 -2.20 29.69
N SER A 12 -35.59 -2.47 28.40
CA SER A 12 -34.38 -2.84 27.68
C SER A 12 -33.30 -1.78 27.83
N ILE A 13 -32.22 -2.10 28.55
CA ILE A 13 -31.05 -1.23 28.78
C ILE A 13 -30.01 -1.36 27.63
N VAL A 14 -30.38 -1.92 26.49
CA VAL A 14 -29.45 -2.23 25.40
C VAL A 14 -29.14 -1.03 24.51
N ALA A 15 -30.03 -0.03 24.43
CA ALA A 15 -29.84 1.12 23.55
C ALA A 15 -28.67 2.08 23.88
N PRO A 16 -28.28 2.34 25.14
CA PRO A 16 -27.16 3.24 25.42
C PRO A 16 -25.76 2.63 25.24
N LEU A 17 -25.60 1.31 25.29
CA LEU A 17 -24.29 0.66 25.18
C LEU A 17 -23.74 0.70 23.73
N VAL A 18 -24.60 0.57 22.73
CA VAL A 18 -24.18 0.65 21.32
C VAL A 18 -23.76 2.06 20.94
N ALA A 19 -24.45 3.09 21.43
CA ALA A 19 -24.07 4.49 21.16
C ALA A 19 -22.73 4.89 21.83
N ILE A 20 -22.40 4.30 22.96
CA ILE A 20 -21.10 4.55 23.64
C ILE A 20 -19.94 3.86 22.91
N LEU A 21 -20.15 2.68 22.31
CA LEU A 21 -19.14 2.01 21.49
C LEU A 21 -18.82 2.80 20.20
N TRP A 22 -19.81 3.40 19.55
CA TRP A 22 -19.58 4.26 18.38
C TRP A 22 -18.84 5.56 18.72
N LEU A 23 -19.12 6.14 19.89
CA LEU A 23 -18.38 7.31 20.38
C LEU A 23 -16.93 6.98 20.73
N LEU A 24 -16.64 5.78 21.23
CA LEU A 24 -15.28 5.36 21.55
C LEU A 24 -14.45 5.04 20.29
N ALA A 25 -15.05 4.48 19.23
CA ALA A 25 -14.36 4.26 17.97
C ALA A 25 -14.01 5.59 17.26
N GLY A 26 -14.94 6.54 17.23
CA GLY A 26 -14.68 7.88 16.68
C GLY A 26 -13.65 8.69 17.48
N THR A 27 -13.60 8.52 18.80
CA THR A 27 -12.59 9.18 19.65
C THR A 27 -11.20 8.57 19.49
N SER A 28 -11.08 7.27 19.23
CA SER A 28 -9.79 6.62 19.02
C SER A 28 -9.09 7.10 17.74
N ALA A 29 -9.80 7.18 16.61
CA ALA A 29 -9.20 7.66 15.36
C ALA A 29 -8.78 9.15 15.43
N ALA A 30 -9.63 10.01 16.02
CA ALA A 30 -9.30 11.43 16.22
C ALA A 30 -8.13 11.61 17.22
N GLN A 31 -8.00 10.73 18.20
CA GLN A 31 -6.90 10.76 19.18
C GLN A 31 -5.60 10.25 18.59
N SER A 32 -5.64 9.29 17.67
CA SER A 32 -4.47 8.73 17.00
C SER A 32 -3.78 9.74 16.09
N ASN A 33 -4.54 10.41 15.25
CA ASN A 33 -4.01 11.46 14.38
C ASN A 33 -3.44 12.64 15.17
N ASN A 34 -3.99 12.93 16.35
CA ASN A 34 -3.49 14.00 17.21
C ASN A 34 -2.10 13.65 17.80
N SER A 35 -1.87 12.40 18.21
CA SER A 35 -0.56 11.99 18.75
C SER A 35 0.53 12.04 17.69
N LEU A 36 0.28 11.54 16.47
CA LEU A 36 1.22 11.62 15.36
C LEU A 36 1.50 13.08 14.97
N ARG A 37 0.47 13.93 14.93
CA ARG A 37 0.61 15.35 14.58
C ARG A 37 1.40 16.15 15.61
N ILE A 38 1.34 15.75 16.88
CA ILE A 38 2.12 16.39 17.95
C ILE A 38 3.59 16.02 17.86
N SER A 39 3.90 14.72 17.69
CA SER A 39 5.29 14.22 17.68
C SER A 39 5.95 14.36 16.31
N HIS A 40 5.22 14.09 15.22
CA HIS A 40 5.76 14.06 13.84
C HIS A 40 4.80 14.75 12.85
N PRO A 41 4.68 16.10 12.90
CA PRO A 41 3.68 16.84 12.11
C PRO A 41 3.82 16.66 10.59
N GLU A 42 5.04 16.56 10.07
CA GLU A 42 5.28 16.32 8.64
C GLU A 42 4.77 14.94 8.22
N LEU A 43 4.98 13.92 9.04
CA LEU A 43 4.53 12.56 8.76
C LEU A 43 2.99 12.49 8.80
N ALA A 44 2.34 13.18 9.74
CA ALA A 44 0.89 13.26 9.81
C ALA A 44 0.28 13.95 8.57
N ASP A 45 0.89 15.04 8.10
CA ASP A 45 0.48 15.72 6.87
C ASP A 45 0.63 14.80 5.64
N LEU A 46 1.73 14.03 5.58
CA LEU A 46 1.96 13.06 4.49
C LEU A 46 0.96 11.91 4.52
N PHE A 47 0.63 11.35 5.68
CA PHE A 47 -0.33 10.24 5.76
C PHE A 47 -1.72 10.68 5.33
N ASN A 48 -2.17 11.88 5.72
CA ASN A 48 -3.40 12.44 5.19
C ASN A 48 -3.35 12.62 3.67
N ALA A 49 -2.21 13.07 3.14
CA ALA A 49 -2.04 13.22 1.71
C ALA A 49 -1.99 11.88 0.96
N PHE A 50 -1.53 10.79 1.60
CA PHE A 50 -1.50 9.47 0.98
C PHE A 50 -2.89 8.92 0.71
N ASP A 51 -3.81 9.03 1.65
CA ASP A 51 -5.19 8.59 1.43
C ASP A 51 -5.82 9.32 0.24
N LEU A 52 -5.61 10.64 0.14
CA LEU A 52 -6.08 11.44 -0.99
C LEU A 52 -5.41 11.07 -2.30
N THR A 53 -4.09 10.86 -2.30
CA THR A 53 -3.36 10.52 -3.53
C THR A 53 -3.61 9.10 -3.99
N HIS A 54 -3.88 8.14 -3.10
CA HIS A 54 -4.29 6.79 -3.47
C HIS A 54 -5.65 6.80 -4.16
N ALA A 55 -6.66 7.47 -3.58
CA ALA A 55 -7.95 7.63 -4.22
C ALA A 55 -7.85 8.36 -5.56
N GLN A 56 -7.07 9.46 -5.62
CA GLN A 56 -6.81 10.21 -6.84
C GLN A 56 -6.09 9.37 -7.90
N ALA A 57 -5.19 8.47 -7.51
CA ALA A 57 -4.50 7.60 -8.46
C ALA A 57 -5.47 6.69 -9.21
N PHE A 58 -6.49 6.14 -8.54
CA PHE A 58 -7.55 5.36 -9.19
C PHE A 58 -8.30 6.17 -10.23
N GLU A 59 -8.65 7.42 -9.90
CA GLU A 59 -9.31 8.35 -10.83
C GLU A 59 -8.43 8.63 -12.07
N GLU A 60 -7.14 8.93 -11.87
CA GLU A 60 -6.23 9.24 -12.97
C GLU A 60 -5.95 8.01 -13.87
N ILE A 61 -5.82 6.80 -13.29
CA ILE A 61 -5.70 5.55 -14.05
C ILE A 61 -6.91 5.39 -14.99
N MET A 62 -8.13 5.54 -14.45
CA MET A 62 -9.35 5.41 -15.26
C MET A 62 -9.45 6.49 -16.33
N LYS A 63 -9.21 7.74 -15.99
CA LYS A 63 -9.21 8.87 -16.89
C LYS A 63 -8.24 8.67 -18.08
N ILE A 64 -7.05 8.12 -17.81
CA ILE A 64 -6.08 7.80 -18.87
C ILE A 64 -6.55 6.61 -19.70
N ASN A 65 -7.07 5.56 -19.07
CA ASN A 65 -7.58 4.39 -19.78
C ASN A 65 -8.83 4.69 -20.63
N GLU A 66 -9.62 5.67 -20.28
CA GLU A 66 -10.81 6.09 -21.06
C GLU A 66 -10.48 7.18 -22.10
N ASN A 67 -9.26 7.70 -22.10
CA ASN A 67 -8.85 8.74 -23.02
C ASN A 67 -8.80 8.20 -24.46
N GLN A 68 -9.64 8.75 -25.35
CA GLN A 68 -9.72 8.32 -26.75
C GLN A 68 -8.38 8.45 -27.51
N TYR A 69 -7.52 9.39 -27.14
CA TYR A 69 -6.21 9.57 -27.74
C TYR A 69 -5.18 8.52 -27.29
N ALA A 70 -5.46 7.81 -26.22
CA ALA A 70 -4.61 6.73 -25.71
C ALA A 70 -4.91 5.36 -26.34
N GLN A 71 -5.89 5.24 -27.24
CA GLN A 71 -6.27 3.96 -27.86
C GLN A 71 -5.09 3.18 -28.45
N PRO A 72 -4.17 3.78 -29.23
CA PRO A 72 -3.02 3.03 -29.76
C PRO A 72 -2.05 2.53 -28.70
N ALA A 73 -2.01 3.18 -27.53
CA ALA A 73 -1.22 2.73 -26.39
C ALA A 73 -1.90 1.56 -25.67
N ARG A 74 -3.23 1.62 -25.51
CA ARG A 74 -4.03 0.54 -24.94
C ARG A 74 -3.93 -0.75 -25.78
N ASP A 75 -4.06 -0.66 -27.09
CA ASP A 75 -3.98 -1.83 -27.96
C ASP A 75 -2.62 -2.53 -27.83
N ARG A 76 -1.52 -1.76 -27.84
CA ARG A 76 -0.18 -2.32 -27.64
C ARG A 76 0.01 -2.92 -26.24
N LEU A 77 -0.57 -2.28 -25.22
CA LEU A 77 -0.51 -2.78 -23.84
C LEU A 77 -1.27 -4.08 -23.69
N GLU A 78 -2.47 -4.19 -24.29
CA GLU A 78 -3.27 -5.41 -24.26
C GLU A 78 -2.55 -6.58 -24.93
N ASP A 79 -1.97 -6.36 -26.11
CA ASP A 79 -1.14 -7.34 -26.81
C ASP A 79 0.03 -7.80 -25.93
N HIS A 80 0.71 -6.85 -25.28
CA HIS A 80 1.84 -7.14 -24.40
C HIS A 80 1.42 -7.94 -23.17
N LEU A 81 0.37 -7.53 -22.46
CA LEU A 81 -0.13 -8.24 -21.27
C LEU A 81 -0.61 -9.64 -21.63
N THR A 82 -1.29 -9.80 -22.78
CA THR A 82 -1.72 -11.10 -23.29
C THR A 82 -0.50 -12.00 -23.59
N MET A 83 0.54 -11.46 -24.19
CA MET A 83 1.79 -12.20 -24.42
C MET A 83 2.41 -12.64 -23.10
N MET A 84 2.55 -11.72 -22.12
CA MET A 84 3.15 -12.01 -20.83
C MET A 84 2.37 -13.05 -20.04
N ALA A 85 1.03 -13.03 -20.07
CA ALA A 85 0.17 -14.00 -19.41
C ALA A 85 0.35 -15.44 -19.95
N ASN A 86 0.80 -15.58 -21.20
CA ASN A 86 1.04 -16.87 -21.85
C ASN A 86 2.50 -17.34 -21.77
N MET A 87 3.43 -16.52 -21.25
CA MET A 87 4.84 -16.88 -21.13
C MET A 87 5.10 -17.69 -19.85
N THR A 88 5.95 -18.67 -19.95
CA THR A 88 6.51 -19.34 -18.75
C THR A 88 7.56 -18.44 -18.08
N MET A 89 7.80 -18.67 -16.80
CA MET A 89 8.85 -17.98 -16.04
C MET A 89 10.22 -18.09 -16.74
N GLN A 90 10.54 -19.25 -17.33
CA GLN A 90 11.79 -19.48 -18.02
C GLN A 90 11.90 -18.68 -19.32
N GLU A 91 10.81 -18.57 -20.08
CA GLU A 91 10.75 -17.75 -21.29
C GLU A 91 10.90 -16.27 -20.96
N MET A 92 10.25 -15.82 -19.89
CA MET A 92 10.35 -14.45 -19.41
C MET A 92 11.78 -14.08 -19.01
N MET A 93 12.47 -14.95 -18.25
CA MET A 93 13.87 -14.75 -17.86
C MET A 93 14.84 -14.84 -19.04
N SER A 94 14.55 -15.67 -20.05
CA SER A 94 15.40 -15.80 -21.24
C SER A 94 15.19 -14.66 -22.24
N SER A 95 14.02 -14.09 -22.32
CA SER A 95 13.73 -12.94 -23.20
C SER A 95 14.43 -11.65 -22.73
N ASP A 96 14.66 -11.49 -21.44
CA ASP A 96 15.39 -10.36 -20.87
C ASP A 96 16.94 -10.46 -21.10
N MET A 97 17.44 -11.66 -21.43
CA MET A 97 18.87 -11.94 -21.66
C MET A 97 19.26 -12.01 -23.15
N GLY A 98 18.32 -11.94 -24.05
CA GLY A 98 18.55 -12.03 -25.51
C GLY A 98 18.98 -10.72 -26.12
N HIS A 99 20.26 -10.51 -26.29
CA HIS A 99 20.88 -9.52 -27.17
C HIS A 99 20.59 -9.90 -28.63
N ASP A 100 19.51 -9.49 -29.20
CA ASP A 100 19.41 -8.95 -30.55
C ASP A 100 17.95 -8.93 -31.04
N GLY A 101 17.48 -7.79 -31.51
CA GLY A 101 16.27 -7.72 -32.32
C GLY A 101 14.97 -7.29 -31.63
N GLY A 102 14.88 -6.07 -31.12
CA GLY A 102 13.71 -5.26 -31.45
C GLY A 102 12.43 -5.44 -30.68
N MET A 103 12.42 -5.89 -29.45
CA MET A 103 11.44 -5.45 -28.46
C MET A 103 12.14 -5.18 -27.13
N HIS A 104 13.01 -4.19 -27.14
CA HIS A 104 13.29 -3.46 -25.94
C HIS A 104 11.98 -2.70 -25.56
N MET A 105 11.06 -3.39 -24.91
CA MET A 105 10.46 -2.82 -23.73
C MET A 105 11.58 -2.79 -22.69
N GLY A 106 12.73 -2.28 -23.10
CA GLY A 106 13.76 -1.81 -22.23
C GLY A 106 12.99 -0.96 -21.25
N MET A 107 13.18 -1.14 -19.96
CA MET A 107 12.63 -0.34 -18.88
C MET A 107 12.46 1.11 -19.34
N ASN A 108 11.48 1.31 -20.18
CA ASN A 108 11.12 2.61 -20.66
C ASN A 108 10.34 3.16 -19.50
N MET A 109 11.08 3.86 -18.62
CA MET A 109 10.50 4.53 -17.47
C MET A 109 9.36 5.47 -17.87
N SER A 110 9.10 5.55 -19.15
CA SER A 110 8.02 6.34 -19.73
C SER A 110 6.67 5.64 -19.76
N GLY A 111 6.61 4.31 -19.59
CA GLY A 111 5.35 3.57 -19.75
C GLY A 111 4.69 3.79 -21.13
N PRO A 112 3.63 3.06 -21.45
CA PRO A 112 2.92 3.20 -22.72
C PRO A 112 2.14 4.52 -22.86
N TYR A 113 1.74 5.13 -21.72
CA TYR A 113 0.93 6.34 -21.70
C TYR A 113 1.74 7.65 -21.67
N GLY A 114 3.06 7.59 -21.50
CA GLY A 114 3.96 8.73 -21.68
C GLY A 114 3.59 9.96 -20.85
N ASP A 115 3.29 11.07 -21.59
CA ASP A 115 3.00 12.36 -20.97
C ASP A 115 1.73 12.37 -20.12
N LEU A 116 0.72 11.56 -20.44
CA LEU A 116 -0.51 11.46 -19.65
C LEU A 116 -0.22 10.95 -18.22
N GLU A 117 0.64 9.95 -18.11
CA GLU A 117 1.06 9.45 -16.77
C GLU A 117 1.94 10.48 -16.04
N ILE A 118 2.77 11.22 -16.78
CA ILE A 118 3.60 12.28 -16.17
C ILE A 118 2.72 13.39 -15.59
N GLU A 119 1.70 13.83 -16.33
CA GLU A 119 0.74 14.84 -15.85
C GLU A 119 -0.01 14.36 -14.61
N ALA A 120 -0.53 13.12 -14.62
CA ALA A 120 -1.18 12.51 -13.47
C ALA A 120 -0.25 12.50 -12.24
N ARG A 121 0.99 12.05 -12.41
CA ARG A 121 1.96 12.01 -11.31
C ARG A 121 2.31 13.41 -10.79
N ILE A 122 2.39 14.42 -11.64
CA ILE A 122 2.59 15.80 -11.20
C ILE A 122 1.42 16.25 -10.32
N GLY A 123 0.18 15.98 -10.72
CA GLY A 123 -1.02 16.30 -9.95
C GLY A 123 -1.02 15.60 -8.58
N LEU A 124 -0.71 14.30 -8.54
CA LEU A 124 -0.57 13.55 -7.28
C LEU A 124 0.52 14.13 -6.37
N ARG A 125 1.65 14.54 -6.93
CA ARG A 125 2.74 15.15 -6.16
C ARG A 125 2.35 16.51 -5.58
N GLU A 126 1.56 17.29 -6.29
CA GLU A 126 1.02 18.56 -5.78
C GLU A 126 0.05 18.33 -4.63
N THR A 127 -0.87 17.35 -4.77
CA THR A 127 -1.75 16.92 -3.69
C THR A 127 -0.93 16.47 -2.48
N MET A 128 0.07 15.62 -2.67
CA MET A 128 0.91 15.12 -1.58
C MET A 128 1.67 16.23 -0.83
N ARG A 129 2.01 17.33 -1.48
CA ARG A 129 2.67 18.49 -0.85
C ARG A 129 1.69 19.46 -0.18
N GLY A 130 0.41 19.29 -0.43
CA GLY A 130 -0.65 20.06 0.19
C GLY A 130 -0.81 19.69 1.66
N LYS A 131 -1.46 20.59 2.40
CA LYS A 131 -1.92 20.31 3.76
C LYS A 131 -3.38 19.89 3.71
N HIS A 132 -3.66 18.72 4.23
CA HIS A 132 -4.99 18.14 4.23
C HIS A 132 -5.47 17.89 5.65
N THR A 133 -6.78 18.06 5.86
CA THR A 133 -7.40 17.78 7.16
C THR A 133 -7.61 16.27 7.32
N ASP A 134 -7.65 15.82 8.56
CA ASP A 134 -7.97 14.43 8.90
C ASP A 134 -9.35 14.02 8.36
N GLU A 135 -10.30 14.96 8.30
CA GLU A 135 -11.63 14.74 7.72
C GLU A 135 -11.54 14.49 6.21
N ALA A 136 -10.76 15.29 5.46
CA ALA A 136 -10.58 15.10 4.02
C ALA A 136 -9.92 13.74 3.72
N ALA A 137 -8.91 13.35 4.49
CA ALA A 137 -8.25 12.06 4.37
C ALA A 137 -9.22 10.90 4.65
N SER A 138 -9.99 10.97 5.72
CA SER A 138 -10.95 9.92 6.09
C SER A 138 -12.06 9.71 5.05
N GLN A 139 -12.36 10.70 4.24
CA GLN A 139 -13.36 10.66 3.18
C GLN A 139 -12.79 10.39 1.78
N ALA A 140 -11.48 10.26 1.66
CA ALA A 140 -10.82 10.19 0.36
C ALA A 140 -11.36 9.06 -0.53
N PHE A 141 -11.43 7.84 -0.01
CA PHE A 141 -11.97 6.70 -0.76
C PHE A 141 -13.48 6.77 -0.97
N SER A 142 -14.24 7.28 0.01
CA SER A 142 -15.69 7.41 -0.11
C SER A 142 -16.11 8.47 -1.12
N ASN A 143 -15.24 9.43 -1.41
CA ASN A 143 -15.45 10.45 -2.42
C ASN A 143 -15.03 9.99 -3.83
N SER A 144 -14.36 8.85 -3.96
CA SER A 144 -13.96 8.31 -5.26
C SER A 144 -15.18 7.90 -6.07
N SER A 145 -15.21 8.29 -7.34
CA SER A 145 -16.23 7.89 -8.31
C SER A 145 -16.00 6.47 -8.86
N ILE A 146 -14.85 5.89 -8.59
CA ILE A 146 -14.39 4.61 -9.14
C ILE A 146 -14.74 3.44 -8.21
N LEU A 147 -14.70 3.67 -6.90
CA LEU A 147 -14.93 2.64 -5.89
C LEU A 147 -16.43 2.53 -5.57
N ASP A 148 -16.91 1.31 -5.40
CA ASP A 148 -18.19 1.10 -4.77
C ASP A 148 -18.12 1.37 -3.24
N SER A 149 -19.26 1.41 -2.59
CA SER A 149 -19.33 1.74 -1.16
C SER A 149 -18.61 0.71 -0.27
N GLN A 150 -18.58 -0.57 -0.68
CA GLN A 150 -17.91 -1.62 0.07
C GLN A 150 -16.39 -1.49 -0.04
N ALA A 151 -15.88 -1.33 -1.25
CA ALA A 151 -14.44 -1.12 -1.48
C ALA A 151 -13.94 0.13 -0.74
N ALA A 152 -14.67 1.25 -0.85
CA ALA A 152 -14.34 2.49 -0.17
C ALA A 152 -14.30 2.32 1.36
N GLU A 153 -15.29 1.64 1.94
CA GLU A 153 -15.36 1.40 3.39
C GLU A 153 -14.22 0.47 3.86
N VAL A 154 -13.90 -0.60 3.11
CA VAL A 154 -12.79 -1.51 3.44
C VAL A 154 -11.46 -0.76 3.48
N LEU A 155 -11.17 0.06 2.46
CA LEU A 155 -9.95 0.85 2.41
C LEU A 155 -9.90 1.89 3.52
N SER A 156 -10.99 2.64 3.74
CA SER A 156 -11.07 3.66 4.80
C SER A 156 -10.86 3.06 6.20
N ARG A 157 -11.50 1.92 6.47
CA ARG A 157 -11.35 1.22 7.76
C ARG A 157 -9.94 0.65 7.94
N GLY A 158 -9.34 0.16 6.84
CA GLY A 158 -7.96 -0.31 6.85
C GLY A 158 -6.99 0.80 7.24
N ARG A 159 -7.14 2.00 6.66
CA ARG A 159 -6.33 3.17 7.03
C ARG A 159 -6.54 3.59 8.49
N GLN A 160 -7.78 3.55 8.98
CA GLN A 160 -8.07 3.81 10.39
C GLN A 160 -7.39 2.78 11.32
N PHE A 161 -7.32 1.51 10.90
CA PHE A 161 -6.61 0.48 11.65
C PHE A 161 -5.10 0.76 11.69
N GLU A 162 -4.46 1.08 10.57
CA GLU A 162 -3.04 1.45 10.52
C GLU A 162 -2.74 2.65 11.44
N ASN A 163 -3.57 3.69 11.37
CA ASN A 163 -3.46 4.86 12.25
C ASN A 163 -3.63 4.48 13.73
N THR A 164 -4.49 3.51 14.04
CA THR A 164 -4.68 3.01 15.41
C THR A 164 -3.45 2.25 15.89
N VAL A 165 -2.84 1.40 15.07
CA VAL A 165 -1.59 0.70 15.39
C VAL A 165 -0.49 1.72 15.69
N LEU A 166 -0.33 2.72 14.83
CA LEU A 166 0.64 3.80 15.01
C LEU A 166 0.43 4.56 16.33
N ALA A 167 -0.81 4.92 16.62
CA ALA A 167 -1.17 5.63 17.86
C ALA A 167 -0.86 4.83 19.13
N ILE A 168 -1.09 3.51 19.09
CA ILE A 168 -0.75 2.62 20.20
C ILE A 168 0.74 2.72 20.52
N TYR A 169 1.60 2.72 19.52
CA TYR A 169 3.04 2.84 19.75
C TYR A 169 3.47 4.25 20.21
N LEU A 170 2.81 5.30 19.73
CA LEU A 170 3.09 6.68 20.11
C LEU A 170 2.56 7.10 21.49
N ASP A 171 1.65 6.35 22.08
CA ASP A 171 1.05 6.69 23.38
C ASP A 171 1.84 6.08 24.54
N ASP A 172 2.73 6.85 25.14
CA ASP A 172 3.55 6.43 26.29
C ASP A 172 2.73 6.00 27.52
N SER A 173 1.46 6.37 27.59
CA SER A 173 0.56 5.95 28.66
C SER A 173 0.12 4.50 28.57
N ILE A 174 0.24 3.88 27.41
CA ILE A 174 -0.07 2.47 27.17
C ILE A 174 1.11 1.62 27.58
N ASN A 175 1.03 1.01 28.76
CA ASN A 175 2.09 0.17 29.31
C ASN A 175 2.23 -1.19 28.61
N ASP A 176 1.13 -1.76 28.10
CA ASP A 176 1.12 -3.04 27.39
C ASP A 176 0.61 -2.84 25.96
N LYS A 177 1.56 -2.62 25.05
CA LYS A 177 1.29 -2.40 23.63
C LYS A 177 0.63 -3.63 22.98
N LEU A 178 1.00 -4.86 23.42
CA LEU A 178 0.47 -6.09 22.84
C LEU A 178 -1.02 -6.28 23.18
N ILE A 179 -1.43 -5.98 24.40
CA ILE A 179 -2.84 -6.03 24.79
C ILE A 179 -3.64 -4.98 23.99
N ALA A 180 -3.10 -3.78 23.84
CA ALA A 180 -3.74 -2.73 23.07
C ALA A 180 -3.87 -3.10 21.57
N LEU A 181 -2.81 -3.68 20.98
CA LEU A 181 -2.83 -4.17 19.58
C LEU A 181 -3.87 -5.29 19.40
N ASN A 182 -3.91 -6.29 20.28
CA ASN A 182 -4.91 -7.35 20.20
C ASN A 182 -6.33 -6.79 20.31
N THR A 183 -6.56 -5.82 21.18
CA THR A 183 -7.85 -5.13 21.29
C THR A 183 -8.20 -4.38 19.99
N ALA A 184 -7.24 -3.71 19.37
CA ALA A 184 -7.43 -3.01 18.10
C ALA A 184 -7.75 -3.99 16.95
N ILE A 185 -7.06 -5.13 16.90
CA ILE A 185 -7.31 -6.22 15.94
C ILE A 185 -8.73 -6.78 16.11
N ASP A 186 -9.13 -7.11 17.34
CA ASP A 186 -10.46 -7.65 17.63
C ASP A 186 -11.56 -6.65 17.22
N ASN A 187 -11.37 -5.36 17.53
CA ASN A 187 -12.29 -4.29 17.14
C ASN A 187 -12.37 -4.13 15.60
N TYR A 188 -11.23 -4.18 14.93
CA TYR A 188 -11.19 -4.11 13.46
C TYR A 188 -11.91 -5.30 12.84
N LEU A 189 -11.59 -6.51 13.25
CA LEU A 189 -12.15 -7.76 12.72
C LEU A 189 -13.60 -8.00 13.14
N SER A 190 -14.17 -7.22 14.08
CA SER A 190 -15.58 -7.35 14.50
C SER A 190 -16.56 -7.00 13.38
N ASN A 191 -16.15 -6.30 12.35
CA ASN A 191 -16.94 -6.01 11.15
C ASN A 191 -16.43 -6.86 9.98
N ASP A 192 -16.90 -8.09 9.90
CA ASP A 192 -16.43 -9.09 8.92
C ASP A 192 -16.56 -8.66 7.45
N SER A 193 -17.57 -7.85 7.11
CA SER A 193 -17.82 -7.42 5.73
C SER A 193 -16.93 -6.25 5.26
N HIS A 194 -16.30 -5.53 6.20
CA HIS A 194 -15.50 -4.35 5.90
C HIS A 194 -14.10 -4.39 6.50
N SER A 195 -13.60 -5.58 6.82
CA SER A 195 -12.27 -5.78 7.37
C SER A 195 -11.53 -6.83 6.56
N VAL A 196 -10.34 -6.50 6.08
CA VAL A 196 -9.49 -7.52 5.46
C VAL A 196 -9.07 -8.56 6.50
N ALA A 197 -8.83 -9.78 6.06
CA ALA A 197 -8.49 -10.89 6.95
C ALA A 197 -7.13 -10.67 7.64
N SER A 198 -6.96 -11.29 8.81
CA SER A 198 -5.69 -11.38 9.54
C SER A 198 -4.89 -12.63 9.21
N SER A 199 -5.31 -13.43 8.22
CA SER A 199 -4.55 -14.52 7.61
C SER A 199 -3.91 -14.04 6.31
N PRO A 200 -2.69 -14.50 5.97
CA PRO A 200 -2.02 -14.11 4.74
C PRO A 200 -2.82 -14.54 3.53
N LYS A 201 -2.99 -13.63 2.58
CA LYS A 201 -3.67 -13.89 1.31
C LYS A 201 -2.68 -14.10 0.19
N ASP A 202 -3.09 -14.92 -0.79
CA ASP A 202 -2.36 -15.00 -2.04
C ASP A 202 -2.33 -13.61 -2.68
N ASN A 203 -1.13 -13.16 -2.98
CA ASN A 203 -0.87 -11.90 -3.67
C ASN A 203 -0.67 -12.09 -5.17
N GLY A 204 -1.10 -13.22 -5.68
CA GLY A 204 -1.28 -13.46 -7.11
C GLY A 204 -2.24 -12.42 -7.68
N PHE A 205 -1.84 -11.73 -8.74
CA PHE A 205 -2.68 -10.73 -9.38
C PHE A 205 -3.70 -11.39 -10.31
N ILE A 206 -4.91 -10.86 -10.32
CA ILE A 206 -6.08 -11.48 -10.99
C ILE A 206 -5.88 -11.65 -12.50
N LEU A 207 -5.19 -10.74 -13.16
CA LEU A 207 -5.19 -10.62 -14.63
C LEU A 207 -3.83 -10.83 -15.28
N THR A 208 -2.74 -10.81 -14.52
CA THR A 208 -1.39 -10.78 -15.08
C THR A 208 -0.42 -11.65 -14.29
N HIS A 209 0.76 -11.86 -14.86
CA HIS A 209 1.83 -12.58 -14.18
C HIS A 209 2.27 -11.82 -12.91
N PRO A 210 2.55 -12.50 -11.77
CA PRO A 210 2.92 -11.85 -10.51
C PRO A 210 4.10 -10.86 -10.59
N GLN A 211 4.97 -11.00 -11.59
CA GLN A 211 6.13 -10.13 -11.80
C GLN A 211 5.90 -9.00 -12.82
N ALA A 212 4.82 -9.07 -13.60
CA ALA A 212 4.51 -8.11 -14.65
C ALA A 212 3.03 -7.75 -14.59
N THR A 213 2.64 -7.04 -13.53
CA THR A 213 1.26 -6.60 -13.35
C THR A 213 0.89 -5.54 -14.35
N ALA A 214 -0.40 -5.44 -14.66
CA ALA A 214 -0.92 -4.39 -15.54
C ALA A 214 -0.58 -3.00 -15.00
N PHE A 215 -0.71 -2.80 -13.70
CA PHE A 215 -0.41 -1.52 -13.06
C PHE A 215 1.06 -1.10 -13.27
N LYS A 216 2.02 -1.98 -12.98
CA LYS A 216 3.46 -1.67 -13.16
C LYS A 216 3.83 -1.47 -14.62
N THR A 217 3.18 -2.22 -15.52
CA THR A 217 3.47 -2.17 -16.95
C THR A 217 2.85 -0.92 -17.59
N ALA A 218 1.61 -0.61 -17.26
CA ALA A 218 0.87 0.52 -17.82
C ALA A 218 1.31 1.86 -17.22
N PHE A 219 1.48 1.87 -15.88
CA PHE A 219 1.72 3.08 -15.09
C PHE A 219 2.93 2.94 -14.17
N PRO A 220 4.15 2.78 -14.73
CA PRO A 220 5.35 2.52 -13.91
C PRO A 220 5.66 3.65 -12.92
N ARG A 221 5.29 4.91 -13.23
CA ARG A 221 5.51 6.04 -12.33
C ARG A 221 4.48 6.13 -11.22
N LEU A 222 3.20 5.85 -11.52
CA LEU A 222 2.14 5.83 -10.51
C LEU A 222 2.34 4.63 -9.57
N SER A 223 2.71 3.48 -10.12
CA SER A 223 3.05 2.30 -9.33
C SER A 223 4.24 2.54 -8.40
N ALA A 224 5.31 3.18 -8.89
CA ALA A 224 6.45 3.57 -8.06
C ALA A 224 6.08 4.60 -6.98
N PHE A 225 5.14 5.49 -7.29
CA PHE A 225 4.64 6.51 -6.36
C PHE A 225 3.87 5.86 -5.21
N GLN A 226 2.89 4.99 -5.51
CA GLN A 226 2.13 4.25 -4.50
C GLN A 226 3.04 3.34 -3.67
N TRP A 227 3.94 2.59 -4.30
CA TRP A 227 4.91 1.74 -3.61
C TRP A 227 5.73 2.53 -2.59
N THR A 228 6.18 3.74 -2.96
CA THR A 228 7.01 4.58 -2.09
C THR A 228 6.21 5.12 -0.89
N GLN A 229 4.92 5.38 -1.05
CA GLN A 229 4.03 5.81 0.03
C GLN A 229 3.78 4.67 1.03
N GLN A 230 3.40 3.48 0.55
CA GLN A 230 3.23 2.29 1.38
C GLN A 230 4.53 1.92 2.11
N TRP A 231 5.68 2.06 1.44
CA TRP A 231 6.98 1.88 2.07
C TRP A 231 7.21 2.86 3.23
N LEU A 232 6.90 4.15 3.05
CA LEU A 232 7.08 5.14 4.12
C LEU A 232 6.18 4.84 5.32
N GLN A 233 4.95 4.40 5.11
CA GLN A 233 4.03 4.03 6.20
C GLN A 233 4.66 2.92 7.07
N LEU A 234 5.12 1.84 6.45
CA LEU A 234 5.78 0.74 7.15
C LEU A 234 7.10 1.15 7.80
N ALA A 235 7.94 1.89 7.07
CA ALA A 235 9.24 2.33 7.58
C ALA A 235 9.12 3.30 8.78
N SER A 236 8.09 4.14 8.76
CA SER A 236 7.79 5.04 9.87
C SER A 236 7.29 4.29 11.10
N LEU A 237 6.44 3.29 10.90
CA LEU A 237 5.94 2.44 11.97
C LEU A 237 7.08 1.67 12.64
N GLU A 238 7.98 1.07 11.85
CA GLU A 238 9.18 0.42 12.37
C GLU A 238 10.08 1.39 13.15
N ALA A 239 10.30 2.60 12.62
CA ALA A 239 11.13 3.59 13.28
C ALA A 239 10.56 3.99 14.66
N ILE A 240 9.24 4.19 14.75
CA ILE A 240 8.56 4.51 16.01
C ILE A 240 8.66 3.35 17.02
N ILE A 241 8.48 2.11 16.56
CA ILE A 241 8.63 0.93 17.42
C ILE A 241 10.05 0.85 17.99
N ARG A 242 11.06 1.09 17.16
CA ARG A 242 12.47 1.02 17.57
C ARG A 242 12.89 2.15 18.49
N GLU A 243 12.41 3.36 18.25
CA GLU A 243 12.66 4.51 19.13
C GLU A 243 12.21 4.24 20.58
N HIS A 244 11.08 3.55 20.76
CA HIS A 244 10.60 3.14 22.07
C HIS A 244 11.48 2.10 22.77
N VAL A 245 12.19 1.27 21.99
CA VAL A 245 13.07 0.23 22.55
C VAL A 245 14.43 0.79 22.91
N ASP A 246 14.98 1.68 22.07
CA ASP A 246 16.31 2.23 22.26
C ASP A 246 16.43 3.62 21.60
N SER A 247 16.73 4.63 22.41
CA SER A 247 16.85 6.02 21.98
C SER A 247 17.97 6.28 20.95
N GLN A 248 18.87 5.33 20.70
CA GLN A 248 19.83 5.46 19.59
C GLN A 248 19.14 5.47 18.20
N PHE A 249 17.87 5.07 18.12
CA PHE A 249 17.07 5.06 16.90
C PHE A 249 16.12 6.26 16.75
N ASP A 250 16.27 7.31 17.55
CA ASP A 250 15.45 8.53 17.54
C ASP A 250 15.51 9.31 16.21
N ASN A 251 16.45 9.00 15.33
CA ASN A 251 16.58 9.59 14.00
C ASN A 251 15.92 8.74 12.88
N GLY A 252 15.19 7.68 13.21
CA GLY A 252 14.59 6.79 12.23
C GLY A 252 13.56 7.48 11.33
N ILE A 253 12.68 8.31 11.91
CA ILE A 253 11.68 9.08 11.14
C ILE A 253 12.33 10.11 10.21
N PRO A 254 13.26 10.98 10.64
CA PRO A 254 14.00 11.86 9.73
C PRO A 254 14.67 11.12 8.56
N ILE A 255 15.26 9.96 8.82
CA ILE A 255 15.89 9.13 7.78
C ILE A 255 14.86 8.59 6.79
N ALA A 256 13.72 8.09 7.28
CA ALA A 256 12.63 7.59 6.44
C ALA A 256 12.07 8.71 5.53
N LEU A 257 11.84 9.90 6.09
CA LEU A 257 11.40 11.08 5.34
C LEU A 257 12.43 11.53 4.28
N GLU A 258 13.71 11.60 4.62
CA GLU A 258 14.77 11.93 3.64
C GLU A 258 14.77 10.94 2.47
N ARG A 259 14.69 9.64 2.75
CA ARG A 259 14.61 8.60 1.73
C ARG A 259 13.36 8.73 0.85
N PHE A 260 12.22 8.96 1.49
CA PHE A 260 10.96 9.18 0.79
C PHE A 260 11.06 10.34 -0.20
N TRP A 261 11.49 11.50 0.27
CA TRP A 261 11.63 12.68 -0.57
C TRP A 261 12.67 12.51 -1.68
N ASN A 262 13.75 11.77 -1.43
CA ASN A 262 14.72 11.44 -2.46
C ASN A 262 14.14 10.54 -3.57
N LYS A 263 13.27 9.58 -3.20
CA LYS A 263 12.59 8.71 -4.16
C LYS A 263 11.53 9.47 -4.99
N ILE A 264 10.73 10.28 -4.32
CA ILE A 264 9.65 11.07 -4.95
C ILE A 264 10.20 12.29 -5.68
N GLY A 265 11.25 12.91 -5.15
CA GLY A 265 11.76 14.22 -5.55
C GLY A 265 12.74 14.22 -6.70
N SER A 266 13.17 13.07 -7.21
CA SER A 266 14.12 13.04 -8.32
C SER A 266 13.64 13.89 -9.50
N ALA A 267 14.50 14.84 -9.90
CA ALA A 267 14.19 15.83 -10.92
C ALA A 267 13.69 15.18 -12.23
N GLY A 268 12.69 15.77 -12.84
CA GLY A 268 12.13 15.31 -14.09
C GLY A 268 11.11 14.17 -13.98
N GLY A 269 10.67 13.82 -12.77
CA GLY A 269 9.67 12.77 -12.58
C GLY A 269 10.18 11.36 -12.84
N MET A 270 11.47 11.21 -13.08
CA MET A 270 12.13 9.92 -13.19
C MET A 270 12.71 9.55 -11.84
N SER A 271 12.01 8.65 -11.12
CA SER A 271 12.74 7.82 -10.19
C SER A 271 13.82 7.10 -11.01
N MET A 272 15.09 7.25 -10.67
CA MET A 272 16.17 6.54 -11.38
C MET A 272 16.08 5.02 -11.16
N PHE A 273 15.15 4.58 -10.33
CA PHE A 273 14.90 3.19 -10.02
C PHE A 273 13.44 2.88 -10.32
N PRO A 274 13.13 1.88 -11.16
CA PRO A 274 11.79 1.33 -11.25
C PRO A 274 11.36 0.86 -9.86
N ALA A 275 10.04 0.88 -9.60
CA ALA A 275 9.53 0.26 -8.39
C ALA A 275 10.05 -1.19 -8.31
N PRO A 276 10.43 -1.68 -7.12
CA PRO A 276 10.72 -3.08 -6.93
C PRO A 276 9.57 -3.95 -7.48
N THR A 277 9.90 -5.14 -7.95
CA THR A 277 8.87 -6.10 -8.39
C THR A 277 8.02 -6.58 -7.24
N GLU A 278 8.61 -6.63 -6.06
CA GLU A 278 7.96 -7.03 -4.82
C GLU A 278 7.16 -5.85 -4.24
N LEU A 279 6.05 -6.18 -3.58
CA LEU A 279 5.28 -5.22 -2.80
C LEU A 279 6.04 -4.84 -1.52
N PRO A 280 5.82 -3.65 -0.98
CA PRO A 280 6.34 -3.32 0.34
C PRO A 280 5.57 -4.13 1.40
N MET A 281 6.27 -5.06 2.04
CA MET A 281 5.69 -6.00 2.99
C MET A 281 6.28 -5.82 4.38
N THR A 282 5.44 -5.98 5.38
CA THR A 282 5.79 -5.77 6.79
C THR A 282 6.99 -6.60 7.26
N PRO A 283 7.13 -7.91 6.97
CA PRO A 283 8.29 -8.67 7.41
C PRO A 283 9.63 -8.13 6.88
N ALA A 284 9.61 -7.45 5.73
CA ALA A 284 10.82 -6.88 5.12
C ALA A 284 11.13 -5.46 5.59
N ILE A 285 10.11 -4.65 5.91
CA ILE A 285 10.27 -3.21 6.16
C ILE A 285 10.02 -2.87 7.62
N ALA A 286 9.06 -3.53 8.27
CA ALA A 286 8.71 -3.36 9.67
C ALA A 286 8.79 -4.70 10.45
N PRO A 287 9.97 -5.34 10.51
CA PRO A 287 10.13 -6.66 11.12
C PRO A 287 9.79 -6.69 12.62
N ASP A 288 9.96 -5.60 13.34
CA ASP A 288 9.62 -5.54 14.77
C ASP A 288 8.10 -5.54 14.96
N LEU A 289 7.33 -4.87 14.10
CA LEU A 289 5.87 -5.00 14.09
C LEU A 289 5.45 -6.45 13.81
N TYR A 290 6.01 -7.06 12.77
CA TYR A 290 5.69 -8.45 12.44
C TYR A 290 6.03 -9.41 13.59
N SER A 291 7.17 -9.21 14.23
CA SER A 291 7.60 -10.02 15.38
C SER A 291 6.68 -9.89 16.59
N GLN A 292 6.19 -8.68 16.87
CA GLN A 292 5.33 -8.39 18.02
C GLN A 292 3.86 -8.75 17.78
N SER A 293 3.36 -8.49 16.57
CA SER A 293 1.96 -8.72 16.19
C SER A 293 1.85 -9.15 14.72
N PRO A 294 2.06 -10.45 14.41
CA PRO A 294 1.91 -10.96 13.05
C PRO A 294 0.54 -10.68 12.45
N GLN A 295 -0.52 -10.69 13.25
CA GLN A 295 -1.88 -10.41 12.78
C GLN A 295 -2.05 -8.96 12.33
N ALA A 296 -1.54 -7.97 13.09
CA ALA A 296 -1.58 -6.57 12.69
C ALA A 296 -0.78 -6.35 11.39
N ALA A 297 0.40 -6.95 11.32
CA ALA A 297 1.26 -6.90 10.14
C ALA A 297 0.56 -7.46 8.89
N ILE A 298 -0.07 -8.63 9.00
CA ILE A 298 -0.78 -9.27 7.90
C ILE A 298 -2.01 -8.46 7.47
N ILE A 299 -2.75 -7.85 8.39
CA ILE A 299 -3.87 -6.95 8.04
C ILE A 299 -3.37 -5.79 7.18
N ILE A 300 -2.27 -5.14 7.57
CA ILE A 300 -1.68 -4.02 6.83
C ILE A 300 -1.20 -4.50 5.44
N ASP A 301 -0.50 -5.62 5.38
CA ASP A 301 -0.02 -6.17 4.12
C ASP A 301 -1.17 -6.57 3.19
N ASN A 302 -2.22 -7.22 3.70
CA ASN A 302 -3.41 -7.55 2.91
C ASN A 302 -4.12 -6.29 2.38
N LEU A 303 -4.16 -5.21 3.15
CA LEU A 303 -4.71 -3.93 2.71
C LEU A 303 -3.89 -3.34 1.55
N ASN A 304 -2.57 -3.31 1.67
CA ASN A 304 -1.67 -2.82 0.64
C ASN A 304 -1.73 -3.66 -0.65
N VAL A 305 -1.86 -4.99 -0.50
CA VAL A 305 -2.06 -5.90 -1.64
C VAL A 305 -3.41 -5.64 -2.31
N LEU A 306 -4.51 -5.53 -1.56
CA LEU A 306 -5.84 -5.23 -2.10
C LEU A 306 -5.84 -3.91 -2.87
N GLU A 307 -5.24 -2.88 -2.32
CA GLU A 307 -5.14 -1.56 -2.96
C GLU A 307 -4.36 -1.64 -4.28
N THR A 308 -3.24 -2.37 -4.28
CA THR A 308 -2.45 -2.60 -5.50
C THR A 308 -3.23 -3.43 -6.52
N MET A 309 -4.02 -4.41 -6.07
CA MET A 309 -4.86 -5.23 -6.93
C MET A 309 -5.99 -4.41 -7.58
N ILE A 310 -6.59 -3.48 -6.85
CA ILE A 310 -7.56 -2.53 -7.42
C ILE A 310 -6.88 -1.69 -8.51
N ALA A 311 -5.70 -1.13 -8.23
CA ALA A 311 -4.94 -0.39 -9.24
C ALA A 311 -4.58 -1.25 -10.46
N ASP A 312 -4.27 -2.53 -10.28
CA ASP A 312 -3.99 -3.48 -11.37
C ASP A 312 -5.23 -3.72 -12.24
N ILE A 313 -6.39 -3.97 -11.64
CA ILE A 313 -7.67 -4.14 -12.36
C ILE A 313 -8.02 -2.87 -13.16
N LEU A 314 -7.86 -1.70 -12.56
CA LEU A 314 -8.11 -0.42 -13.21
C LEU A 314 -7.15 -0.17 -14.39
N SER A 315 -5.92 -0.66 -14.28
CA SER A 315 -4.86 -0.46 -15.26
C SER A 315 -4.99 -1.35 -16.50
N TYR A 316 -5.75 -2.45 -16.41
CA TYR A 316 -5.90 -3.36 -17.54
C TYR A 316 -6.72 -2.71 -18.64
N PRO A 317 -6.21 -2.64 -19.89
CA PRO A 317 -6.93 -1.99 -20.97
C PRO A 317 -8.19 -2.76 -21.40
N ASN A 318 -9.19 -2.03 -21.91
CA ASN A 318 -10.41 -2.61 -22.51
C ASN A 318 -11.19 -3.62 -21.64
N LEU A 319 -11.07 -3.56 -20.32
CA LEU A 319 -11.74 -4.44 -19.39
C LEU A 319 -13.16 -3.93 -19.09
N GLU A 320 -14.19 -4.68 -19.50
CA GLU A 320 -15.60 -4.24 -19.37
C GLU A 320 -16.17 -4.44 -17.94
N ASN A 321 -15.69 -5.46 -17.21
CA ASN A 321 -16.24 -5.87 -15.91
C ASN A 321 -15.38 -5.44 -14.71
N ARG A 322 -14.72 -4.27 -14.77
CA ARG A 322 -13.83 -3.77 -13.71
C ARG A 322 -14.50 -3.70 -12.34
N SER A 323 -15.73 -3.18 -12.30
CA SER A 323 -16.49 -3.07 -11.04
C SER A 323 -16.72 -4.42 -10.38
N ASP A 324 -17.10 -5.44 -11.17
CA ASP A 324 -17.32 -6.79 -10.65
C ASP A 324 -16.03 -7.39 -10.12
N LEU A 325 -14.89 -7.20 -10.84
CA LEU A 325 -13.58 -7.69 -10.41
C LEU A 325 -13.08 -7.00 -9.14
N ILE A 326 -13.32 -5.69 -8.99
CA ILE A 326 -13.01 -4.98 -7.74
C ILE A 326 -13.84 -5.54 -6.60
N THR A 327 -15.14 -5.74 -6.81
CA THR A 327 -16.02 -6.35 -5.82
C THR A 327 -15.56 -7.77 -5.44
N ASP A 328 -15.16 -8.58 -6.41
CA ASP A 328 -14.63 -9.92 -6.17
C ASP A 328 -13.30 -9.89 -5.41
N ALA A 329 -12.40 -8.94 -5.72
CA ALA A 329 -11.17 -8.73 -4.97
C ALA A 329 -11.46 -8.36 -3.51
N VAL A 330 -12.33 -7.39 -3.28
CA VAL A 330 -12.74 -6.97 -1.92
C VAL A 330 -13.34 -8.15 -1.15
N ASN A 331 -14.26 -8.91 -1.77
CA ASN A 331 -14.87 -10.10 -1.15
C ASN A 331 -13.83 -11.18 -0.83
N THR A 332 -12.81 -11.35 -1.68
CA THR A 332 -11.72 -12.30 -1.47
C THR A 332 -10.87 -11.91 -0.24
N PHE A 333 -10.53 -10.63 -0.12
CA PHE A 333 -9.71 -10.16 0.99
C PHE A 333 -10.46 -10.02 2.32
N THR A 334 -11.77 -9.78 2.29
CA THR A 334 -12.62 -9.78 3.49
C THR A 334 -13.03 -11.18 3.93
N ASN A 335 -13.04 -12.17 3.05
CA ASN A 335 -13.34 -13.55 3.40
C ASN A 335 -12.14 -14.23 4.06
N LYS A 336 -12.25 -14.54 5.35
CA LYS A 336 -11.18 -15.15 6.16
C LYS A 336 -10.61 -16.44 5.57
N ASN A 337 -11.41 -17.20 4.81
CA ASN A 337 -11.05 -18.52 4.31
C ASN A 337 -10.70 -18.54 2.79
N ALA A 338 -10.82 -17.42 2.09
CA ALA A 338 -10.51 -17.37 0.66
C ALA A 338 -9.01 -17.16 0.42
N VAL A 339 -8.44 -17.87 -0.53
CA VAL A 339 -7.06 -17.76 -1.04
C VAL A 339 -5.99 -17.59 0.05
N GLU A 340 -6.19 -18.22 1.20
CA GLU A 340 -5.23 -18.22 2.30
C GLU A 340 -3.98 -19.01 1.90
N ILE A 341 -2.81 -18.45 2.19
CA ILE A 341 -1.52 -19.12 1.99
C ILE A 341 -0.87 -19.47 3.33
N ALA A 342 0.05 -20.41 3.32
CA ALA A 342 0.78 -20.80 4.51
C ALA A 342 1.66 -19.62 5.01
N PRO A 343 1.87 -19.50 6.34
CA PRO A 343 2.76 -18.46 6.88
C PRO A 343 4.17 -18.49 6.31
N GLU A 344 4.69 -19.68 6.00
CA GLU A 344 6.01 -19.85 5.40
C GLU A 344 6.06 -19.32 3.96
N GLU A 345 5.01 -19.52 3.19
CA GLU A 345 4.87 -19.01 1.82
C GLU A 345 4.77 -17.50 1.83
N TYR A 346 3.97 -16.93 2.75
CA TYR A 346 3.89 -15.49 2.97
C TYR A 346 5.27 -14.88 3.29
N LEU A 347 6.04 -15.48 4.19
CA LEU A 347 7.38 -15.01 4.52
C LEU A 347 8.35 -15.12 3.34
N LEU A 348 8.31 -16.22 2.59
CA LEU A 348 9.11 -16.39 1.38
C LEU A 348 8.78 -15.30 0.36
N PHE A 349 7.51 -14.98 0.20
CA PHE A 349 7.08 -13.89 -0.68
C PHE A 349 7.54 -12.53 -0.17
N ALA A 350 7.28 -12.21 1.10
CA ALA A 350 7.63 -10.93 1.71
C ALA A 350 9.15 -10.64 1.67
N LEU A 351 9.98 -11.67 1.78
CA LEU A 351 11.45 -11.55 1.79
C LEU A 351 12.11 -11.83 0.42
N ARG A 352 11.33 -12.14 -0.61
CA ARG A 352 11.81 -12.59 -1.92
C ARG A 352 12.78 -11.63 -2.59
N GLY A 353 12.50 -10.34 -2.57
CA GLY A 353 13.37 -9.31 -3.13
C GLY A 353 14.58 -9.00 -2.27
N GLY A 354 14.63 -9.57 -1.07
CA GLY A 354 15.59 -9.25 -0.03
C GLY A 354 15.29 -7.88 0.62
N ILE A 355 15.54 -7.79 1.90
CA ILE A 355 15.30 -6.59 2.73
C ILE A 355 15.90 -5.32 2.09
N TYR A 356 17.06 -5.45 1.46
CA TYR A 356 17.76 -4.32 0.85
C TYR A 356 17.10 -3.81 -0.45
N ASN A 357 16.51 -4.69 -1.25
CA ASN A 357 15.83 -4.27 -2.49
C ASN A 357 14.51 -3.56 -2.19
N GLN A 358 13.87 -3.91 -1.10
CA GLN A 358 12.65 -3.25 -0.62
C GLN A 358 12.95 -1.97 0.19
N GLY A 359 14.23 -1.58 0.35
CA GLY A 359 14.62 -0.40 1.09
C GLY A 359 14.84 -0.61 2.58
N GLY A 360 14.52 -1.80 3.10
CA GLY A 360 14.71 -2.20 4.49
C GLY A 360 14.08 -1.29 5.54
N PRO A 361 14.28 -1.58 6.83
CA PRO A 361 13.92 -0.66 7.91
C PRO A 361 14.69 0.65 7.79
N ALA A 362 14.06 1.76 8.12
CA ALA A 362 14.68 3.09 8.13
C ALA A 362 15.61 3.25 9.35
N VAL A 363 16.74 2.56 9.34
CA VAL A 363 17.78 2.68 10.37
C VAL A 363 19.09 3.24 9.78
N GLY A 364 19.80 4.09 10.52
CA GLY A 364 20.90 4.92 10.02
C GLY A 364 21.99 4.18 9.25
N GLU A 365 22.42 3.02 9.72
CA GLU A 365 23.51 2.25 9.08
C GLU A 365 23.11 1.66 7.71
N LEU A 366 21.83 1.32 7.50
CA LEU A 366 21.33 0.78 6.24
C LEU A 366 21.32 1.81 5.10
N MET A 367 21.19 3.11 5.40
CA MET A 367 21.31 4.17 4.39
C MET A 367 22.64 4.18 3.68
N GLN A 368 23.72 3.92 4.40
CA GLN A 368 25.06 3.94 3.83
C GLN A 368 25.33 2.74 2.93
N SER A 369 24.81 1.57 3.33
CA SER A 369 24.89 0.35 2.51
C SER A 369 24.03 0.44 1.24
N GLU A 370 22.84 1.04 1.30
CA GLU A 370 22.01 1.29 0.12
C GLU A 370 22.66 2.26 -0.87
N ARG A 371 23.24 3.38 -0.36
CA ARG A 371 23.96 4.34 -1.21
C ARG A 371 25.17 3.70 -1.90
N ASN A 372 25.90 2.84 -1.20
CA ASN A 372 27.04 2.13 -1.77
C ASN A 372 26.61 1.11 -2.82
N ARG A 373 25.55 0.37 -2.57
CA ARG A 373 25.00 -0.62 -3.51
C ARG A 373 24.45 0.04 -4.77
N SER A 374 23.75 1.17 -4.63
CA SER A 374 23.27 1.95 -5.77
C SER A 374 24.42 2.49 -6.62
N ARG A 375 25.54 2.90 -6.01
CA ARG A 375 26.76 3.28 -6.72
C ARG A 375 27.40 2.10 -7.42
N GLU A 376 27.59 0.98 -6.73
CA GLU A 376 28.16 -0.24 -7.32
C GLU A 376 27.35 -0.76 -8.50
N MET A 377 26.02 -0.74 -8.40
CA MET A 377 25.14 -1.10 -9.54
C MET A 377 25.24 -0.10 -10.69
N MET A 378 25.34 1.20 -10.42
CA MET A 378 25.57 2.19 -11.48
C MET A 378 26.95 2.04 -12.12
N ASP A 379 27.98 1.81 -11.33
CA ASP A 379 29.34 1.61 -11.83
C ASP A 379 29.45 0.32 -12.65
N MET A 380 28.81 -0.78 -12.24
CA MET A 380 28.72 -2.01 -13.04
C MET A 380 27.94 -1.78 -14.35
N LYS A 381 26.84 -1.06 -14.33
CA LYS A 381 26.06 -0.74 -15.53
C LYS A 381 26.82 0.16 -16.49
N HIS A 382 27.56 1.15 -15.98
CA HIS A 382 28.47 1.98 -16.78
C HIS A 382 29.64 1.16 -17.36
N ALA A 383 30.24 0.28 -16.57
CA ALA A 383 31.31 -0.60 -17.04
C ALA A 383 30.84 -1.55 -18.14
N MET A 384 29.62 -2.13 -18.04
CA MET A 384 29.03 -2.96 -19.08
C MET A 384 28.73 -2.18 -20.37
N ILE A 385 28.22 -0.95 -20.25
CA ILE A 385 27.94 -0.08 -21.43
C ILE A 385 29.25 0.29 -22.13
N MET A 386 30.30 0.58 -21.40
CA MET A 386 31.61 0.95 -21.98
C MET A 386 32.36 -0.28 -22.54
N SER A 387 32.14 -1.48 -22.02
CA SER A 387 32.75 -2.70 -22.54
C SER A 387 32.10 -3.22 -23.82
N ASN A 388 30.83 -2.89 -24.07
CA ASN A 388 30.09 -3.30 -25.27
C ASN A 388 30.17 -2.25 -26.40
N GLY A 389 30.89 -1.15 -26.20
CA GLY A 389 31.12 -0.09 -27.19
C GLY A 389 32.50 -0.11 -27.85
N GLN A 390 33.28 -1.17 -27.68
CA GLN A 390 34.52 -1.47 -28.39
C GLN A 390 34.31 -2.74 -29.20
#